data_1f61cc9ea20f6d4464008e6d20c18b36
#
_entry.id   1f61cc9ea20f6d4464008e6d20c18b36
#
_cell.length_a   1.000
_cell.length_b   1.000
_cell.length_c   1.000
_cell.angle_alpha   90.00
_cell.angle_beta   90.00
_cell.angle_gamma   90.00
#
_symmetry.space_group_name_H-M   'P 1'
#
loop_
_entity.id
_entity.type
_entity.pdbx_description
1 polymer ?
#
loop_
_entity_poly.entity_id
_entity_poly.type
_entity_poly.pdbx_seq_one_letter_code
_entity_poly.pdbx_strand_id
1 'polypeptide(L)'
;MITVYDKIVHKKLNGVDIVNIGITGSIACGKSTVSNYLRDKGYTIIDADKLGHTALTDNEVREKLEKSFGLRIIENNEISREKLGKLVFGNEENLKILNSIVHPYIRKQILQLQEIHSDERLVFLDIALLFEAGFENLVEKIIVVHVDEKIQLARLMSRNSLSKEQAMFRIESQMSSNDKSKLGNYVINNSNTKEETYRQIDLILDELERGVIKNDECIRN
;
A
#
# COMPACT_ATOMS: atom_id res chain seq x y z
N MET A 1 -0.83 -24.77 17.12
CA MET A 1 -0.22 -24.91 15.78
C MET A 1 0.09 -23.48 15.31
N ILE A 2 1.35 -23.03 15.49
CA ILE A 2 1.80 -21.70 15.07
C ILE A 2 1.82 -21.73 13.55
N THR A 3 0.95 -20.97 12.89
CA THR A 3 0.89 -20.93 11.43
C THR A 3 2.16 -20.30 10.87
N VAL A 4 2.51 -20.62 9.63
CA VAL A 4 3.66 -20.06 8.90
C VAL A 4 3.64 -18.51 8.90
N TYR A 5 2.46 -17.90 9.11
CA TYR A 5 2.23 -16.48 9.18
C TYR A 5 2.81 -15.79 10.44
N ASP A 6 2.86 -16.50 11.59
CA ASP A 6 3.40 -15.92 12.84
C ASP A 6 4.94 -15.80 12.85
N LYS A 7 5.64 -16.43 11.89
CA LYS A 7 7.12 -16.48 11.85
C LYS A 7 7.76 -15.37 10.99
N ILE A 8 6.98 -14.64 10.21
CA ILE A 8 7.53 -13.71 9.20
C ILE A 8 7.75 -12.31 9.76
N VAL A 9 7.03 -11.92 10.79
CA VAL A 9 7.03 -10.54 11.34
C VAL A 9 8.33 -10.17 12.10
N HIS A 10 9.14 -11.14 12.51
CA HIS A 10 10.39 -10.87 13.25
C HIS A 10 11.57 -11.68 12.68
N LYS A 11 11.99 -11.35 11.47
CA LYS A 11 13.19 -11.97 10.88
C LYS A 11 14.43 -11.15 11.26
N LYS A 12 15.41 -11.82 11.90
CA LYS A 12 16.74 -11.25 12.16
C LYS A 12 17.73 -11.77 11.13
N LEU A 13 18.39 -10.87 10.43
CA LEU A 13 19.55 -11.20 9.63
C LEU A 13 20.80 -10.71 10.38
N ASN A 14 21.70 -11.64 10.74
CA ASN A 14 22.93 -11.31 11.49
C ASN A 14 22.71 -10.54 12.80
N GLY A 15 21.54 -10.70 13.45
CA GLY A 15 21.19 -9.99 14.68
C GLY A 15 20.51 -8.64 14.47
N VAL A 16 20.30 -8.19 13.23
CA VAL A 16 19.64 -6.93 12.88
C VAL A 16 18.14 -7.17 12.63
N ASP A 17 17.29 -6.41 13.27
CA ASP A 17 15.85 -6.44 12.99
C ASP A 17 15.56 -5.76 11.65
N ILE A 18 14.92 -6.50 10.73
CA ILE A 18 14.39 -5.95 9.49
C ILE A 18 13.06 -5.31 9.83
N VAL A 19 12.86 -4.07 9.40
CA VAL A 19 11.62 -3.34 9.64
C VAL A 19 10.91 -3.09 8.31
N ASN A 20 9.76 -3.72 8.14
CA ASN A 20 8.86 -3.46 7.01
C ASN A 20 7.92 -2.31 7.36
N ILE A 21 7.86 -1.30 6.52
CA ILE A 21 7.11 -0.07 6.78
C ILE A 21 6.04 0.11 5.73
N GLY A 22 4.78 0.11 6.16
CA GLY A 22 3.66 0.41 5.29
C GLY A 22 3.56 1.91 4.99
N ILE A 23 3.40 2.27 3.73
CA ILE A 23 3.04 3.62 3.30
C ILE A 23 1.62 3.57 2.78
N THR A 24 0.73 4.32 3.41
CA THR A 24 -0.67 4.39 2.99
C THR A 24 -1.18 5.83 2.98
N GLY A 25 -2.38 6.00 2.48
CA GLY A 25 -3.07 7.29 2.45
C GLY A 25 -4.25 7.24 1.50
N SER A 26 -5.22 8.12 1.69
CA SER A 26 -6.43 8.19 0.88
C SER A 26 -6.13 8.70 -0.54
N ILE A 27 -7.07 8.51 -1.46
CA ILE A 27 -6.95 8.97 -2.85
C ILE A 27 -6.48 10.44 -2.91
N ALA A 28 -5.58 10.76 -3.81
CA ALA A 28 -5.02 12.10 -4.03
C ALA A 28 -4.26 12.73 -2.83
N CYS A 29 -3.93 11.98 -1.77
CA CYS A 29 -3.11 12.46 -0.66
C CYS A 29 -1.64 12.74 -1.05
N GLY A 30 -1.18 12.21 -2.19
CA GLY A 30 0.20 12.37 -2.64
C GLY A 30 1.16 11.29 -2.15
N LYS A 31 0.66 10.09 -1.84
CA LYS A 31 1.46 8.91 -1.46
C LYS A 31 2.64 8.68 -2.41
N SER A 32 2.44 8.84 -3.72
CA SER A 32 3.50 8.70 -4.73
C SER A 32 4.64 9.71 -4.58
N THR A 33 4.39 10.91 -4.05
CA THR A 33 5.45 11.89 -3.74
C THR A 33 6.39 11.34 -2.66
N VAL A 34 5.82 10.73 -1.63
CA VAL A 34 6.57 10.09 -0.54
C VAL A 34 7.34 8.88 -1.05
N SER A 35 6.67 7.96 -1.75
CA SER A 35 7.30 6.74 -2.27
C SER A 35 8.41 7.03 -3.29
N ASN A 36 8.26 8.06 -4.13
CA ASN A 36 9.31 8.45 -5.06
C ASN A 36 10.52 9.05 -4.33
N TYR A 37 10.30 9.93 -3.34
CA TYR A 37 11.39 10.49 -2.55
C TYR A 37 12.20 9.40 -1.82
N LEU A 38 11.54 8.39 -1.28
CA LEU A 38 12.20 7.25 -0.66
C LEU A 38 13.01 6.42 -1.68
N ARG A 39 12.48 6.20 -2.90
CA ARG A 39 13.23 5.54 -3.99
C ARG A 39 14.47 6.34 -4.39
N ASP A 40 14.34 7.66 -4.50
CA ASP A 40 15.46 8.55 -4.85
C ASP A 40 16.56 8.53 -3.77
N LYS A 41 16.21 8.22 -2.53
CA LYS A 41 17.16 7.98 -1.43
C LYS A 41 17.75 6.56 -1.41
N GLY A 42 17.32 5.67 -2.30
CA GLY A 42 17.86 4.32 -2.44
C GLY A 42 17.12 3.25 -1.64
N TYR A 43 15.98 3.56 -1.01
CA TYR A 43 15.19 2.56 -0.30
C TYR A 43 14.36 1.70 -1.26
N THR A 44 14.23 0.41 -0.91
CA THR A 44 13.36 -0.52 -1.62
C THR A 44 11.89 -0.23 -1.32
N ILE A 45 11.09 -0.11 -2.40
CA ILE A 45 9.64 0.12 -2.32
C ILE A 45 8.90 -1.01 -3.04
N ILE A 46 8.20 -1.83 -2.28
CA ILE A 46 7.28 -2.85 -2.79
C ILE A 46 5.93 -2.19 -3.05
N ASP A 47 5.53 -2.13 -4.32
CA ASP A 47 4.33 -1.42 -4.77
C ASP A 47 3.16 -2.42 -4.94
N ALA A 48 2.24 -2.46 -3.98
CA ALA A 48 1.11 -3.37 -3.98
C ALA A 48 0.10 -3.10 -5.13
N ASP A 49 -0.01 -1.84 -5.57
CA ASP A 49 -0.89 -1.50 -6.69
C ASP A 49 -0.36 -2.14 -8.00
N LYS A 50 0.97 -2.15 -8.20
CA LYS A 50 1.59 -2.88 -9.32
C LYS A 50 1.39 -4.39 -9.21
N LEU A 51 1.51 -4.96 -8.00
CA LEU A 51 1.25 -6.38 -7.78
C LEU A 51 -0.21 -6.74 -8.09
N GLY A 52 -1.16 -5.86 -7.76
CA GLY A 52 -2.56 -6.01 -8.16
C GLY A 52 -2.76 -6.02 -9.67
N HIS A 53 -1.95 -5.26 -10.42
CA HIS A 53 -1.98 -5.28 -11.89
C HIS A 53 -1.41 -6.59 -12.45
N THR A 54 -0.30 -7.07 -11.92
CA THR A 54 0.30 -8.35 -12.36
C THR A 54 -0.56 -9.55 -11.96
N ALA A 55 -1.37 -9.44 -10.91
CA ALA A 55 -2.30 -10.48 -10.53
C ALA A 55 -3.25 -10.89 -11.67
N LEU A 56 -3.66 -9.95 -12.52
CA LEU A 56 -4.59 -10.21 -13.63
C LEU A 56 -3.95 -11.02 -14.78
N THR A 57 -2.61 -11.13 -14.80
CA THR A 57 -1.87 -11.96 -15.76
C THR A 57 -1.49 -13.33 -15.21
N ASP A 58 -1.70 -13.56 -13.91
CA ASP A 58 -1.46 -14.86 -13.28
C ASP A 58 -2.57 -15.86 -13.67
N ASN A 59 -2.18 -17.07 -14.06
CA ASN A 59 -3.11 -18.07 -14.56
C ASN A 59 -4.17 -18.50 -13.52
N GLU A 60 -3.74 -18.70 -12.27
CA GLU A 60 -4.65 -19.12 -11.21
C GLU A 60 -5.67 -18.03 -10.84
N VAL A 61 -5.20 -16.78 -10.77
CA VAL A 61 -6.06 -15.61 -10.54
C VAL A 61 -7.04 -15.44 -11.70
N ARG A 62 -6.55 -15.54 -12.92
CA ARG A 62 -7.35 -15.44 -14.13
C ARG A 62 -8.48 -16.48 -14.16
N GLU A 63 -8.18 -17.75 -13.96
CA GLU A 63 -9.18 -18.84 -13.92
C GLU A 63 -10.28 -18.57 -12.87
N LYS A 64 -9.88 -18.11 -11.68
CA LYS A 64 -10.83 -17.76 -10.60
C LYS A 64 -11.72 -16.58 -11.00
N LEU A 65 -11.16 -15.55 -11.64
CA LEU A 65 -11.90 -14.38 -12.11
C LEU A 65 -12.86 -14.75 -13.25
N GLU A 66 -12.43 -15.55 -14.22
CA GLU A 66 -13.27 -16.05 -15.31
C GLU A 66 -14.44 -16.91 -14.77
N LYS A 67 -14.19 -17.75 -13.78
CA LYS A 67 -15.23 -18.54 -13.11
C LYS A 67 -16.25 -17.67 -12.37
N SER A 68 -15.80 -16.57 -11.76
CA SER A 68 -16.67 -15.71 -10.95
C SER A 68 -17.44 -14.67 -11.79
N PHE A 69 -16.80 -14.11 -12.82
CA PHE A 69 -17.36 -13.02 -13.60
C PHE A 69 -17.74 -13.41 -15.05
N GLY A 70 -17.35 -14.61 -15.49
CA GLY A 70 -17.59 -15.09 -16.85
C GLY A 70 -16.67 -14.42 -17.88
N LEU A 71 -16.85 -14.81 -19.15
CA LEU A 71 -16.03 -14.30 -20.27
C LEU A 71 -16.24 -12.82 -20.60
N ARG A 72 -17.24 -12.17 -20.00
CA ARG A 72 -17.52 -10.73 -20.21
C ARG A 72 -16.38 -9.82 -19.74
N ILE A 73 -15.44 -10.31 -18.91
CA ILE A 73 -14.26 -9.58 -18.49
C ILE A 73 -13.07 -9.77 -19.43
N ILE A 74 -13.20 -10.64 -20.44
CA ILE A 74 -12.12 -10.95 -21.36
C ILE A 74 -12.16 -10.04 -22.59
N GLU A 75 -10.99 -9.65 -23.05
CA GLU A 75 -10.72 -8.90 -24.26
C GLU A 75 -9.34 -9.29 -24.81
N ASN A 76 -9.24 -9.58 -26.09
CA ASN A 76 -7.99 -10.03 -26.73
C ASN A 76 -7.31 -11.19 -25.99
N ASN A 77 -8.10 -12.13 -25.48
CA ASN A 77 -7.64 -13.26 -24.67
C ASN A 77 -6.95 -12.90 -23.34
N GLU A 78 -7.18 -11.70 -22.81
CA GLU A 78 -6.68 -11.22 -21.51
C GLU A 78 -7.83 -10.65 -20.67
N ILE A 79 -7.61 -10.50 -19.34
CA ILE A 79 -8.58 -9.80 -18.49
C ILE A 79 -8.52 -8.31 -18.80
N SER A 80 -9.62 -7.77 -19.28
CA SER A 80 -9.79 -6.34 -19.48
C SER A 80 -10.06 -5.63 -18.15
N ARG A 81 -9.11 -4.81 -17.71
CA ARG A 81 -9.26 -3.99 -16.50
C ARG A 81 -10.46 -3.05 -16.57
N GLU A 82 -10.76 -2.54 -17.77
CA GLU A 82 -11.90 -1.66 -17.97
C GLU A 82 -13.21 -2.41 -17.77
N LYS A 83 -13.36 -3.59 -18.39
CA LYS A 83 -14.57 -4.41 -18.27
C LYS A 83 -14.75 -4.92 -16.85
N LEU A 84 -13.68 -5.40 -16.21
CA LEU A 84 -13.70 -5.82 -14.81
C LEU A 84 -14.06 -4.65 -13.89
N GLY A 85 -13.44 -3.49 -14.09
CA GLY A 85 -13.73 -2.27 -13.35
C GLY A 85 -15.21 -1.88 -13.42
N LYS A 86 -15.82 -1.88 -14.62
CA LYS A 86 -17.26 -1.58 -14.80
C LYS A 86 -18.17 -2.54 -14.02
N LEU A 87 -17.74 -3.77 -13.77
CA LEU A 87 -18.52 -4.77 -13.02
C LEU A 87 -18.40 -4.61 -11.50
N VAL A 88 -17.25 -4.16 -11.02
CA VAL A 88 -16.96 -4.09 -9.58
C VAL A 88 -17.18 -2.70 -9.00
N PHE A 89 -16.98 -1.63 -9.78
CA PHE A 89 -17.23 -0.27 -9.29
C PHE A 89 -18.72 -0.04 -9.07
N GLY A 90 -19.07 0.35 -7.84
CA GLY A 90 -20.46 0.57 -7.42
C GLY A 90 -21.23 -0.71 -7.08
N ASN A 91 -20.56 -1.88 -7.06
CA ASN A 91 -21.14 -3.15 -6.63
C ASN A 91 -20.25 -3.79 -5.56
N GLU A 92 -20.67 -3.65 -4.30
CA GLU A 92 -19.90 -4.15 -3.14
C GLU A 92 -19.69 -5.67 -3.16
N GLU A 93 -20.67 -6.45 -3.63
CA GLU A 93 -20.55 -7.90 -3.68
C GLU A 93 -19.49 -8.33 -4.71
N ASN A 94 -19.55 -7.75 -5.91
CA ASN A 94 -18.54 -8.00 -6.93
C ASN A 94 -17.15 -7.54 -6.48
N LEU A 95 -17.04 -6.41 -5.78
CA LEU A 95 -15.77 -5.93 -5.23
C LEU A 95 -15.23 -6.90 -4.17
N LYS A 96 -16.08 -7.45 -3.29
CA LYS A 96 -15.69 -8.48 -2.32
C LYS A 96 -15.18 -9.74 -3.01
N ILE A 97 -15.84 -10.20 -4.08
CA ILE A 97 -15.40 -11.35 -4.87
C ILE A 97 -14.03 -11.07 -5.50
N LEU A 98 -13.85 -9.94 -6.16
CA LEU A 98 -12.56 -9.54 -6.74
C LEU A 98 -11.46 -9.54 -5.69
N ASN A 99 -11.68 -8.89 -4.56
CA ASN A 99 -10.71 -8.78 -3.48
C ASN A 99 -10.36 -10.14 -2.87
N SER A 100 -11.34 -11.04 -2.71
CA SER A 100 -11.10 -12.40 -2.19
C SER A 100 -10.20 -13.24 -3.10
N ILE A 101 -10.13 -12.92 -4.38
CA ILE A 101 -9.28 -13.60 -5.37
C ILE A 101 -7.90 -12.93 -5.47
N VAL A 102 -7.86 -11.59 -5.50
CA VAL A 102 -6.64 -10.83 -5.80
C VAL A 102 -5.78 -10.60 -4.54
N HIS A 103 -6.38 -10.33 -3.37
CA HIS A 103 -5.62 -10.06 -2.14
C HIS A 103 -4.71 -11.21 -1.71
N PRO A 104 -5.11 -12.51 -1.77
CA PRO A 104 -4.20 -13.61 -1.45
C PRO A 104 -2.97 -13.66 -2.37
N TYR A 105 -3.14 -13.35 -3.65
CA TYR A 105 -2.03 -13.26 -4.59
C TYR A 105 -1.07 -12.12 -4.21
N ILE A 106 -1.61 -10.90 -4.00
CA ILE A 106 -0.82 -9.73 -3.60
C ILE A 106 -0.04 -10.03 -2.32
N ARG A 107 -0.70 -10.59 -1.30
CA ARG A 107 -0.08 -10.98 -0.04
C ARG A 107 1.09 -11.94 -0.25
N LYS A 108 0.89 -12.98 -1.05
CA LYS A 108 1.94 -13.95 -1.38
C LYS A 108 3.14 -13.27 -2.06
N GLN A 109 2.89 -12.38 -3.02
CA GLN A 109 3.95 -11.66 -3.71
C GLN A 109 4.70 -10.69 -2.78
N ILE A 110 3.99 -9.98 -1.90
CA ILE A 110 4.62 -9.12 -0.88
C ILE A 110 5.56 -9.94 -0.01
N LEU A 111 5.10 -11.07 0.55
CA LEU A 111 5.91 -11.92 1.41
C LEU A 111 7.16 -12.46 0.70
N GLN A 112 7.03 -12.82 -0.58
CA GLN A 112 8.19 -13.25 -1.39
C GLN A 112 9.19 -12.11 -1.61
N LEU A 113 8.71 -10.90 -1.88
CA LEU A 113 9.59 -9.73 -2.05
C LEU A 113 10.25 -9.31 -0.74
N GLN A 114 9.54 -9.37 0.39
CA GLN A 114 10.14 -9.15 1.71
C GLN A 114 11.25 -10.17 2.03
N GLU A 115 11.09 -11.43 1.59
CA GLU A 115 12.14 -12.43 1.71
C GLU A 115 13.36 -12.14 0.84
N ILE A 116 13.15 -11.70 -0.41
CA ILE A 116 14.22 -11.32 -1.33
C ILE A 116 15.04 -10.14 -0.77
N HIS A 117 14.37 -9.16 -0.16
CA HIS A 117 14.98 -7.97 0.43
C HIS A 117 15.27 -8.10 1.93
N SER A 118 15.42 -9.34 2.41
CA SER A 118 15.62 -9.63 3.82
C SER A 118 17.02 -9.26 4.35
N ASP A 119 17.91 -8.75 3.53
CA ASP A 119 19.20 -8.15 3.88
C ASP A 119 19.15 -6.62 4.04
N GLU A 120 18.02 -6.01 3.71
CA GLU A 120 17.80 -4.58 3.85
C GLU A 120 17.18 -4.25 5.21
N ARG A 121 17.71 -3.23 5.89
CA ARG A 121 17.22 -2.81 7.23
C ARG A 121 15.80 -2.26 7.20
N LEU A 122 15.48 -1.48 6.17
CA LEU A 122 14.18 -0.84 5.99
C LEU A 122 13.65 -1.18 4.61
N VAL A 123 12.48 -1.81 4.56
CA VAL A 123 11.74 -2.10 3.32
C VAL A 123 10.38 -1.42 3.40
N PHE A 124 10.02 -0.65 2.39
CA PHE A 124 8.75 0.07 2.37
C PHE A 124 7.73 -0.64 1.49
N LEU A 125 6.51 -0.75 1.98
CA LEU A 125 5.37 -1.32 1.27
C LEU A 125 4.39 -0.20 0.92
N ASP A 126 4.29 0.14 -0.35
CA ASP A 126 3.37 1.17 -0.86
C ASP A 126 2.00 0.55 -1.12
N ILE A 127 1.05 0.74 -0.17
CA ILE A 127 -0.27 0.09 -0.16
C ILE A 127 -1.37 1.12 0.10
N ALA A 128 -2.08 1.57 -0.94
CA ALA A 128 -3.12 2.59 -0.81
C ALA A 128 -4.27 2.17 0.13
N LEU A 129 -4.72 0.93 0.03
CA LEU A 129 -5.82 0.36 0.80
C LEU A 129 -5.32 -0.56 1.94
N LEU A 130 -4.25 -0.17 2.63
CA LEU A 130 -3.58 -1.00 3.64
C LEU A 130 -4.55 -1.47 4.73
N PHE A 131 -5.32 -0.56 5.30
CA PHE A 131 -6.30 -0.87 6.35
C PHE A 131 -7.54 -1.57 5.79
N GLU A 132 -8.09 -1.07 4.68
CA GLU A 132 -9.28 -1.63 4.07
C GLU A 132 -9.07 -3.07 3.55
N ALA A 133 -7.83 -3.42 3.18
CA ALA A 133 -7.47 -4.75 2.70
C ALA A 133 -6.95 -5.70 3.81
N GLY A 134 -6.80 -5.21 5.04
CA GLY A 134 -6.27 -5.98 6.16
C GLY A 134 -4.82 -6.40 5.97
N PHE A 135 -3.98 -5.49 5.49
CA PHE A 135 -2.55 -5.74 5.23
C PHE A 135 -1.63 -5.21 6.34
N GLU A 136 -2.19 -4.74 7.47
CA GLU A 136 -1.44 -4.20 8.60
C GLU A 136 -0.45 -5.21 9.18
N ASN A 137 -0.81 -6.48 9.14
CA ASN A 137 0.04 -7.57 9.64
C ASN A 137 1.23 -7.92 8.74
N LEU A 138 1.43 -7.22 7.63
CA LEU A 138 2.60 -7.35 6.76
C LEU A 138 3.71 -6.35 7.10
N VAL A 139 3.46 -5.46 8.06
CA VAL A 139 4.37 -4.34 8.39
C VAL A 139 4.47 -4.13 9.90
N GLU A 140 5.63 -3.65 10.36
CA GLU A 140 5.89 -3.33 11.77
C GLU A 140 5.51 -1.89 12.11
N LYS A 141 5.59 -0.99 11.12
CA LYS A 141 5.25 0.43 11.26
C LYS A 141 4.45 0.90 10.07
N ILE A 142 3.63 1.92 10.28
CA ILE A 142 2.78 2.49 9.22
C ILE A 142 3.00 4.00 9.16
N ILE A 143 3.36 4.49 7.99
CA ILE A 143 3.40 5.90 7.63
C ILE A 143 2.11 6.23 6.88
N VAL A 144 1.32 7.14 7.42
CA VAL A 144 0.12 7.64 6.76
C VAL A 144 0.41 8.99 6.10
N VAL A 145 0.21 9.06 4.80
CA VAL A 145 0.27 10.33 4.07
C VAL A 145 -1.10 10.99 4.17
N HIS A 146 -1.14 12.07 4.93
CA HIS A 146 -2.33 12.88 5.18
C HIS A 146 -2.37 14.10 4.26
N VAL A 147 -3.57 14.55 3.96
CA VAL A 147 -3.84 15.80 3.26
C VAL A 147 -5.18 16.38 3.73
N ASP A 148 -5.27 17.70 3.79
CA ASP A 148 -6.51 18.41 4.11
C ASP A 148 -7.59 18.13 3.05
N GLU A 149 -8.82 17.94 3.48
CA GLU A 149 -9.95 17.54 2.62
C GLU A 149 -10.17 18.50 1.44
N LYS A 150 -10.04 19.80 1.66
CA LYS A 150 -10.19 20.81 0.59
C LYS A 150 -9.12 20.65 -0.48
N ILE A 151 -7.88 20.39 -0.06
CA ILE A 151 -6.74 20.19 -0.96
C ILE A 151 -6.87 18.84 -1.67
N GLN A 152 -7.28 17.79 -0.95
CA GLN A 152 -7.56 16.48 -1.51
C GLN A 152 -8.57 16.56 -2.65
N LEU A 153 -9.70 17.20 -2.39
CA LEU A 153 -10.76 17.38 -3.37
C LEU A 153 -10.27 18.14 -4.61
N ALA A 154 -9.60 19.27 -4.40
CA ALA A 154 -9.06 20.07 -5.50
C ALA A 154 -8.03 19.29 -6.34
N ARG A 155 -7.13 18.55 -5.69
CA ARG A 155 -6.14 17.69 -6.38
C ARG A 155 -6.81 16.59 -7.19
N LEU A 156 -7.82 15.93 -6.63
CA LEU A 156 -8.52 14.84 -7.30
C LEU A 156 -9.32 15.33 -8.51
N MET A 157 -10.05 16.44 -8.36
CA MET A 157 -10.77 17.08 -9.45
C MET A 157 -9.83 17.47 -10.60
N SER A 158 -8.72 18.13 -10.30
CA SER A 158 -7.75 18.59 -11.30
C SER A 158 -7.06 17.43 -12.02
N ARG A 159 -6.62 16.42 -11.26
CA ARG A 159 -5.88 15.26 -11.82
C ARG A 159 -6.70 14.41 -12.78
N ASN A 160 -7.99 14.25 -12.49
CA ASN A 160 -8.86 13.32 -13.18
C ASN A 160 -10.00 14.00 -13.99
N SER A 161 -10.01 15.35 -14.06
CA SER A 161 -11.06 16.15 -14.73
C SER A 161 -12.47 15.77 -14.25
N LEU A 162 -12.65 15.62 -12.91
CA LEU A 162 -13.91 15.19 -12.31
C LEU A 162 -14.74 16.39 -11.85
N SER A 163 -16.07 16.22 -11.85
CA SER A 163 -16.95 17.13 -11.09
C SER A 163 -16.72 16.96 -9.58
N LYS A 164 -17.17 17.94 -8.80
CA LYS A 164 -17.07 17.88 -7.34
C LYS A 164 -17.77 16.65 -6.77
N GLU A 165 -18.95 16.34 -7.25
CA GLU A 165 -19.76 15.20 -6.83
C GLU A 165 -19.04 13.87 -7.11
N GLN A 166 -18.48 13.74 -8.33
CA GLN A 166 -17.71 12.56 -8.73
C GLN A 166 -16.44 12.39 -7.87
N ALA A 167 -15.76 13.49 -7.57
CA ALA A 167 -14.55 13.46 -6.74
C ALA A 167 -14.89 13.11 -5.28
N MET A 168 -15.95 13.69 -4.71
CA MET A 168 -16.41 13.37 -3.36
C MET A 168 -16.82 11.89 -3.25
N PHE A 169 -17.59 11.37 -4.19
CA PHE A 169 -17.95 9.95 -4.22
C PHE A 169 -16.73 9.03 -4.15
N ARG A 170 -15.64 9.35 -4.87
CA ARG A 170 -14.40 8.58 -4.83
C ARG A 170 -13.64 8.72 -3.51
N ILE A 171 -13.69 9.89 -2.89
CA ILE A 171 -13.05 10.12 -1.57
C ILE A 171 -13.80 9.31 -0.51
N GLU A 172 -15.13 9.38 -0.50
CA GLU A 172 -16.00 8.71 0.46
C GLU A 172 -16.03 7.18 0.31
N SER A 173 -15.61 6.64 -0.86
CA SER A 173 -15.48 5.21 -1.07
C SER A 173 -14.27 4.56 -0.37
N GLN A 174 -13.42 5.35 0.29
CA GLN A 174 -12.25 4.90 1.05
C GLN A 174 -12.33 5.43 2.48
N MET A 175 -11.52 4.82 3.37
CA MET A 175 -11.31 5.38 4.70
C MET A 175 -10.77 6.80 4.59
N SER A 176 -11.31 7.72 5.40
CA SER A 176 -10.91 9.12 5.37
C SER A 176 -9.42 9.31 5.71
N SER A 177 -8.82 10.39 5.21
CA SER A 177 -7.43 10.73 5.53
C SER A 177 -7.23 10.93 7.03
N ASN A 178 -8.22 11.52 7.71
CA ASN A 178 -8.21 11.73 9.16
C ASN A 178 -8.28 10.42 9.94
N ASP A 179 -9.10 9.46 9.52
CA ASP A 179 -9.22 8.18 10.23
C ASP A 179 -7.99 7.31 10.01
N LYS A 180 -7.43 7.28 8.79
CA LYS A 180 -6.14 6.63 8.55
C LYS A 180 -5.04 7.20 9.43
N SER A 181 -4.99 8.53 9.61
CA SER A 181 -3.97 9.20 10.43
C SER A 181 -3.98 8.76 11.89
N LYS A 182 -5.14 8.38 12.42
CA LYS A 182 -5.27 7.86 13.79
C LYS A 182 -4.70 6.45 13.96
N LEU A 183 -4.57 5.70 12.87
CA LEU A 183 -4.12 4.31 12.86
C LEU A 183 -2.63 4.17 12.54
N GLY A 184 -2.00 5.22 12.01
CA GLY A 184 -0.58 5.21 11.66
C GLY A 184 0.35 5.42 12.85
N ASN A 185 1.56 4.88 12.76
CA ASN A 185 2.63 5.21 13.70
C ASN A 185 3.23 6.59 13.42
N TYR A 186 3.27 6.96 12.14
CA TYR A 186 3.76 8.24 11.65
C TYR A 186 2.74 8.86 10.71
N VAL A 187 2.65 10.19 10.74
CA VAL A 187 1.78 10.95 9.83
C VAL A 187 2.63 12.00 9.10
N ILE A 188 2.59 11.98 7.79
CA ILE A 188 3.18 12.99 6.93
C ILE A 188 2.07 13.89 6.42
N ASN A 189 2.06 15.15 6.82
CA ASN A 189 1.15 16.13 6.27
C ASN A 189 1.67 16.65 4.92
N ASN A 190 0.99 16.25 3.84
CA ASN A 190 1.31 16.64 2.48
C ASN A 190 0.36 17.74 1.94
N SER A 191 -0.19 18.57 2.85
CA SER A 191 -1.04 19.70 2.44
C SER A 191 -0.24 20.91 1.95
N ASN A 192 1.03 21.01 2.33
CA ASN A 192 1.90 22.14 2.07
C ASN A 192 2.86 21.89 0.90
N THR A 193 4.10 22.42 0.99
CA THR A 193 5.12 22.28 -0.06
C THR A 193 5.75 20.89 -0.07
N LYS A 194 6.39 20.55 -1.19
CA LYS A 194 7.15 19.28 -1.29
C LYS A 194 8.34 19.26 -0.33
N GLU A 195 9.01 20.40 -0.17
CA GLU A 195 10.16 20.56 0.72
C GLU A 195 9.78 20.24 2.17
N GLU A 196 8.61 20.70 2.60
CA GLU A 196 8.12 20.40 3.95
C GLU A 196 7.72 18.91 4.09
N THR A 197 7.15 18.32 3.06
CA THR A 197 6.89 16.89 3.00
C THR A 197 8.18 16.09 3.11
N TYR A 198 9.21 16.45 2.35
CA TYR A 198 10.52 15.79 2.37
C TYR A 198 11.21 15.90 3.72
N ARG A 199 11.15 17.08 4.35
CA ARG A 199 11.69 17.28 5.71
C ARG A 199 11.01 16.34 6.74
N GLN A 200 9.71 16.15 6.66
CA GLN A 200 8.99 15.21 7.53
C GLN A 200 9.45 13.76 7.29
N ILE A 201 9.66 13.37 6.03
CA ILE A 201 10.17 12.04 5.69
C ILE A 201 11.56 11.85 6.29
N ASP A 202 12.47 12.82 6.15
CA ASP A 202 13.82 12.72 6.68
C ASP A 202 13.84 12.55 8.20
N LEU A 203 12.99 13.26 8.94
CA LEU A 203 12.85 13.10 10.38
C LEU A 203 12.37 11.69 10.78
N ILE A 204 11.42 11.14 10.03
CA ILE A 204 10.92 9.77 10.26
C ILE A 204 12.01 8.74 9.97
N LEU A 205 12.75 8.91 8.87
CA LEU A 205 13.87 8.03 8.53
C LEU A 205 14.95 8.04 9.61
N ASP A 206 15.34 9.21 10.10
CA ASP A 206 16.30 9.35 11.19
C ASP A 206 15.86 8.63 12.48
N GLU A 207 14.54 8.62 12.77
CA GLU A 207 14.00 7.91 13.92
C GLU A 207 14.00 6.40 13.70
N LEU A 208 13.58 5.95 12.53
CA LEU A 208 13.54 4.53 12.16
C LEU A 208 14.94 3.92 12.18
N GLU A 209 15.94 4.59 11.60
CA GLU A 209 17.31 4.13 11.57
C GLU A 209 17.93 4.07 12.98
N ARG A 210 17.67 5.07 13.83
CA ARG A 210 18.11 5.07 15.23
C ARG A 210 17.43 3.96 16.06
N GLY A 211 16.16 3.68 15.79
CA GLY A 211 15.42 2.60 16.46
C GLY A 211 16.01 1.22 16.15
N VAL A 212 16.43 0.99 14.91
CA VAL A 212 17.10 -0.24 14.47
C VAL A 212 18.46 -0.39 15.16
N ILE A 213 19.26 0.68 15.23
CA ILE A 213 20.61 0.66 15.85
C ILE A 213 20.53 0.34 17.34
N LYS A 214 19.56 0.89 18.10
CA LYS A 214 19.40 0.63 19.52
C LYS A 214 19.07 -0.84 19.83
N ASN A 215 18.31 -1.48 18.94
CA ASN A 215 18.01 -2.91 19.08
C ASN A 215 19.27 -3.77 18.87
N ASP A 216 20.18 -3.36 17.96
CA ASP A 216 21.45 -4.05 17.71
C ASP A 216 22.41 -3.98 18.92
N GLU A 217 22.44 -2.86 19.65
CA GLU A 217 23.30 -2.67 20.82
C GLU A 217 22.81 -3.46 22.04
N CYS A 218 21.49 -3.61 22.22
CA CYS A 218 20.92 -4.42 23.32
C CYS A 218 21.16 -5.93 23.19
N ILE A 219 21.54 -6.41 22.01
CA ILE A 219 21.76 -7.84 21.74
C ILE A 219 23.23 -8.23 21.93
N ARG A 220 24.15 -7.25 21.94
CA ARG A 220 25.61 -7.47 22.08
C ARG A 220 26.11 -7.41 23.51
N ASN A 221 25.28 -7.14 24.49
CA ASN A 221 25.52 -7.18 25.93
C ASN A 221 24.79 -8.34 26.60
#